data_a9dbd1e41d21a0a95199eb335939a430
#
_entry.id   a9dbd1e41d21a0a95199eb335939a430
#
_cell.length_a   1.000
_cell.length_b   1.000
_cell.length_c   1.000
_cell.angle_alpha   90.00
_cell.angle_beta   90.00
_cell.angle_gamma   90.00
#
_symmetry.space_group_name_H-M   'P 1'
#
loop_
_entity.id
_entity.type
_entity.pdbx_description
1 polymer ?
#
loop_
_entity_poly.entity_id
_entity_poly.type
_entity_poly.pdbx_seq_one_letter_code
_entity_poly.pdbx_strand_id
1 'polypeptide(L)'
;MPDFNEQAALKKIKIKKVLGHEARTNRWGYIFVAPFLLAFLIFNFWPTLNTIAISATDLRGLRNDYVFFNAICPNCDGEGISVEIDEHGDLMLDAFGNIIEMECEDCNGNGTVLPIAFNYGRLIKDRFFWGALGNTFIIWFMNFIPQLGIALVLAIWLSDTQLHLTGKGLFRAVIYMPNLLTAASVALLFRSLFGFGGHVNAPINQLLRLFDIQATVTLASGEVIRDAFNFFRNVPFTRALVAFIQWWMWYGHTLILLMAGITSIPTSLYESAVVDGANSRQTAWYITLPLLRPMMLFILVTSAIGGMQMFDIPFLLTNQYGSPDFKIRTTVVYQYNVAFMGASNRSYGAAISIGIFVVTIILALLIFFFLQDRSELKKKKGDAV
;
A
#
# COMPACT_ATOMS: atom_id res chain seq x y z
N MET A 1 49.21 -40.35 34.34
CA MET A 1 48.82 -39.65 33.10
C MET A 1 47.69 -40.47 32.50
N PRO A 2 46.52 -39.93 32.29
CA PRO A 2 45.42 -40.70 31.68
C PRO A 2 45.77 -41.00 30.21
N ASP A 3 45.45 -42.24 29.83
CA ASP A 3 45.82 -42.83 28.54
C ASP A 3 45.16 -42.05 27.40
N PHE A 4 45.88 -41.86 26.28
CA PHE A 4 45.44 -41.08 25.12
C PHE A 4 44.06 -41.53 24.61
N ASN A 5 43.73 -42.80 24.76
CA ASN A 5 42.44 -43.39 24.45
C ASN A 5 41.32 -42.96 25.39
N GLU A 6 41.59 -42.71 26.67
CA GLU A 6 40.64 -42.26 27.65
C GLU A 6 40.26 -40.80 27.46
N GLN A 7 41.24 -39.96 27.07
CA GLN A 7 40.98 -38.55 26.73
C GLN A 7 40.17 -38.42 25.44
N ALA A 8 40.39 -39.27 24.43
CA ALA A 8 39.60 -39.30 23.20
C ALA A 8 38.14 -39.75 23.45
N ALA A 9 37.95 -40.73 24.35
CA ALA A 9 36.63 -41.20 24.74
C ALA A 9 35.82 -40.10 25.53
N LEU A 10 36.47 -39.41 26.45
CA LEU A 10 35.88 -38.31 27.22
C LEU A 10 35.51 -37.11 26.34
N LYS A 11 36.36 -36.81 25.32
CA LYS A 11 36.09 -35.78 24.33
C LYS A 11 34.89 -36.12 23.44
N LYS A 12 34.74 -37.39 23.02
CA LYS A 12 33.57 -37.89 22.26
C LYS A 12 32.30 -37.86 23.07
N ILE A 13 32.34 -38.19 24.35
CA ILE A 13 31.19 -38.16 25.29
C ILE A 13 30.74 -36.69 25.51
N LYS A 14 31.71 -35.78 25.68
CA LYS A 14 31.43 -34.35 25.89
C LYS A 14 30.79 -33.71 24.63
N ILE A 15 31.30 -34.05 23.44
CA ILE A 15 30.72 -33.58 22.15
C ILE A 15 29.30 -34.16 21.99
N LYS A 16 29.08 -35.43 22.25
CA LYS A 16 27.76 -36.07 22.12
C LYS A 16 26.74 -35.51 23.11
N LYS A 17 27.17 -35.10 24.30
CA LYS A 17 26.32 -34.45 25.33
C LYS A 17 25.97 -33.02 24.94
N VAL A 18 26.91 -32.25 24.35
CA VAL A 18 26.68 -30.88 23.83
C VAL A 18 25.74 -30.92 22.66
N LEU A 19 25.98 -31.78 21.65
CA LEU A 19 25.12 -31.96 20.50
C LEU A 19 23.70 -32.44 20.87
N GLY A 20 23.61 -33.33 21.87
CA GLY A 20 22.30 -33.78 22.40
C GLY A 20 21.53 -32.68 23.11
N HIS A 21 22.23 -31.78 23.81
CA HIS A 21 21.63 -30.63 24.47
C HIS A 21 21.17 -29.55 23.47
N GLU A 22 22.00 -29.26 22.49
CA GLU A 22 21.63 -28.34 21.38
C GLU A 22 20.44 -28.85 20.56
N ALA A 23 20.40 -30.15 20.23
CA ALA A 23 19.27 -30.74 19.50
C ALA A 23 17.97 -30.71 20.35
N ARG A 24 18.07 -30.83 21.69
CA ARG A 24 16.92 -30.75 22.57
C ARG A 24 16.42 -29.30 22.75
N THR A 25 17.33 -28.34 22.80
CA THR A 25 17.00 -26.91 22.87
C THR A 25 16.35 -26.43 21.57
N ASN A 26 16.85 -26.88 20.42
CA ASN A 26 16.27 -26.57 19.12
C ASN A 26 14.84 -27.11 18.97
N ARG A 27 14.52 -28.29 19.53
CA ARG A 27 13.14 -28.81 19.49
C ARG A 27 12.13 -27.88 20.19
N TRP A 28 12.46 -27.32 21.32
CA TRP A 28 11.61 -26.37 22.04
C TRP A 28 11.43 -25.08 21.22
N GLY A 29 12.48 -24.62 20.54
CA GLY A 29 12.38 -23.48 19.62
C GLY A 29 11.34 -23.71 18.51
N TYR A 30 11.34 -24.87 17.87
CA TYR A 30 10.33 -25.22 16.86
C TYR A 30 8.93 -25.33 17.45
N ILE A 31 8.75 -25.89 18.64
CA ILE A 31 7.45 -26.00 19.31
C ILE A 31 6.88 -24.60 19.62
N PHE A 32 7.71 -23.65 20.06
CA PHE A 32 7.27 -22.29 20.34
C PHE A 32 6.90 -21.49 19.06
N VAL A 33 7.58 -21.76 17.96
CA VAL A 33 7.33 -21.09 16.66
C VAL A 33 6.18 -21.78 15.90
N ALA A 34 5.92 -23.07 16.16
CA ALA A 34 4.91 -23.85 15.42
C ALA A 34 3.50 -23.23 15.38
N PRO A 35 2.91 -22.70 16.49
CA PRO A 35 1.61 -22.07 16.44
C PRO A 35 1.57 -20.86 15.51
N PHE A 36 2.63 -20.04 15.50
CA PHE A 36 2.75 -18.91 14.60
C PHE A 36 2.86 -19.35 13.13
N LEU A 37 3.71 -20.37 12.86
CA LEU A 37 3.86 -20.91 11.51
C LEU A 37 2.57 -21.54 11.01
N LEU A 38 1.83 -22.27 11.84
CA LEU A 38 0.53 -22.82 11.47
C LEU A 38 -0.47 -21.72 11.17
N ALA A 39 -0.58 -20.70 12.02
CA ALA A 39 -1.43 -19.56 11.75
C ALA A 39 -1.04 -18.84 10.45
N PHE A 40 0.24 -18.62 10.21
CA PHE A 40 0.74 -18.02 8.97
C PHE A 40 0.38 -18.87 7.74
N LEU A 41 0.57 -20.19 7.79
CA LEU A 41 0.26 -21.09 6.68
C LEU A 41 -1.25 -21.11 6.37
N ILE A 42 -2.11 -21.14 7.40
CA ILE A 42 -3.56 -21.21 7.22
C ILE A 42 -4.13 -19.86 6.77
N PHE A 43 -3.74 -18.75 7.40
CA PHE A 43 -4.40 -17.45 7.21
C PHE A 43 -3.70 -16.52 6.22
N ASN A 44 -2.43 -16.77 5.87
CA ASN A 44 -1.69 -15.96 4.91
C ASN A 44 -1.27 -16.76 3.66
N PHE A 45 -0.57 -17.86 3.86
CA PHE A 45 0.00 -18.60 2.73
C PHE A 45 -1.08 -19.30 1.89
N TRP A 46 -2.02 -20.00 2.53
CA TRP A 46 -3.12 -20.67 1.82
C TRP A 46 -4.00 -19.71 1.02
N PRO A 47 -4.52 -18.59 1.57
CA PRO A 47 -5.28 -17.62 0.79
C PRO A 47 -4.49 -17.01 -0.36
N THR A 48 -3.19 -16.78 -0.20
CA THR A 48 -2.33 -16.28 -1.27
C THR A 48 -2.23 -17.28 -2.42
N LEU A 49 -1.99 -18.56 -2.14
CA LEU A 49 -2.01 -19.62 -3.15
C LEU A 49 -3.35 -19.74 -3.84
N ASN A 50 -4.44 -19.66 -3.07
CA ASN A 50 -5.78 -19.70 -3.62
C ASN A 50 -6.07 -18.51 -4.55
N THR A 51 -5.60 -17.30 -4.20
CA THR A 51 -5.71 -16.12 -5.05
C THR A 51 -4.96 -16.32 -6.37
N ILE A 52 -3.76 -16.90 -6.34
CA ILE A 52 -3.00 -17.25 -7.55
C ILE A 52 -3.78 -18.26 -8.39
N ALA A 53 -4.34 -19.29 -7.78
CA ALA A 53 -5.15 -20.28 -8.48
C ALA A 53 -6.39 -19.65 -9.13
N ILE A 54 -7.15 -18.82 -8.38
CA ILE A 54 -8.35 -18.14 -8.88
C ILE A 54 -7.99 -17.18 -10.03
N SER A 55 -6.85 -16.51 -10.01
CA SER A 55 -6.43 -15.61 -11.09
C SER A 55 -6.26 -16.33 -12.44
N ALA A 56 -6.04 -17.64 -12.40
CA ALA A 56 -5.90 -18.50 -13.58
C ALA A 56 -7.22 -19.15 -14.03
N THR A 57 -8.35 -18.73 -13.46
CA THR A 57 -9.69 -19.30 -13.76
C THR A 57 -10.61 -18.26 -14.41
N ASP A 58 -11.83 -18.68 -14.74
CA ASP A 58 -12.91 -17.84 -15.26
C ASP A 58 -14.00 -17.51 -14.22
N LEU A 59 -13.68 -17.58 -12.94
CA LEU A 59 -14.65 -17.40 -11.85
C LEU A 59 -15.31 -16.03 -11.86
N ARG A 60 -16.63 -16.00 -12.13
CA ARG A 60 -17.45 -14.78 -12.22
C ARG A 60 -18.76 -14.93 -11.44
N GLY A 61 -19.25 -13.79 -10.93
CA GLY A 61 -20.52 -13.74 -10.24
C GLY A 61 -20.53 -14.58 -8.95
N LEU A 62 -21.68 -15.22 -8.69
CA LEU A 62 -21.90 -16.10 -7.53
C LEU A 62 -21.63 -17.58 -7.84
N ARG A 63 -21.11 -17.88 -9.03
CA ARG A 63 -20.77 -19.25 -9.42
C ARG A 63 -19.66 -19.79 -8.51
N ASN A 64 -19.76 -21.08 -8.20
CA ASN A 64 -18.75 -21.83 -7.46
C ASN A 64 -17.94 -22.77 -8.37
N ASP A 65 -18.44 -22.99 -9.60
CA ASP A 65 -17.78 -23.75 -10.64
C ASP A 65 -16.85 -22.82 -11.46
N TYR A 66 -15.68 -23.28 -11.74
CA TYR A 66 -14.66 -22.55 -12.52
C TYR A 66 -13.82 -23.53 -13.33
N VAL A 67 -13.29 -23.05 -14.42
CA VAL A 67 -12.39 -23.82 -15.30
C VAL A 67 -11.04 -23.13 -15.42
N PHE A 68 -9.99 -23.95 -15.58
CA PHE A 68 -8.62 -23.46 -15.80
C PHE A 68 -8.25 -23.38 -17.28
N PHE A 69 -8.96 -24.12 -18.13
CA PHE A 69 -8.67 -24.23 -19.56
C PHE A 69 -9.98 -24.15 -20.36
N ASN A 70 -9.89 -23.64 -21.57
CA ASN A 70 -11.02 -23.58 -22.51
C ASN A 70 -12.29 -22.95 -21.91
N ALA A 71 -12.13 -21.82 -21.22
CA ALA A 71 -13.27 -21.04 -20.75
C ALA A 71 -13.99 -20.41 -21.96
N ILE A 72 -15.31 -20.27 -21.85
CA ILE A 72 -16.10 -19.53 -22.84
C ILE A 72 -15.58 -18.08 -22.92
N CYS A 73 -15.31 -17.61 -24.11
CA CYS A 73 -14.85 -16.23 -24.32
C CYS A 73 -15.94 -15.25 -23.86
N PRO A 74 -15.62 -14.33 -22.93
CA PRO A 74 -16.63 -13.43 -22.37
C PRO A 74 -17.08 -12.32 -23.30
N ASN A 75 -16.34 -12.06 -24.37
CA ASN A 75 -16.64 -10.98 -25.31
C ASN A 75 -17.47 -11.43 -26.50
N CYS A 76 -17.54 -12.73 -26.76
CA CYS A 76 -18.38 -13.30 -27.82
C CYS A 76 -19.27 -14.45 -27.32
N ASP A 77 -19.37 -14.67 -25.99
CA ASP A 77 -20.16 -15.73 -25.35
C ASP A 77 -19.97 -17.13 -25.96
N GLY A 78 -18.80 -17.39 -26.55
CA GLY A 78 -18.44 -18.66 -27.17
C GLY A 78 -18.72 -18.75 -28.67
N GLU A 79 -19.31 -17.73 -29.28
CA GLU A 79 -19.66 -17.76 -30.72
C GLU A 79 -18.45 -17.53 -31.63
N GLY A 80 -17.35 -16.98 -31.11
CA GLY A 80 -16.14 -16.66 -31.87
C GLY A 80 -16.25 -15.38 -32.70
N ILE A 81 -17.42 -14.75 -32.71
CA ILE A 81 -17.73 -13.56 -33.49
C ILE A 81 -18.08 -12.41 -32.55
N SER A 82 -17.57 -11.23 -32.80
CA SER A 82 -17.93 -9.99 -32.13
C SER A 82 -18.58 -9.01 -33.11
N VAL A 83 -19.44 -8.15 -32.59
CA VAL A 83 -20.08 -7.10 -33.37
C VAL A 83 -19.31 -5.80 -33.23
N GLU A 84 -19.18 -5.05 -34.33
CA GLU A 84 -18.54 -3.75 -34.30
C GLU A 84 -19.52 -2.70 -33.76
N ILE A 85 -19.05 -1.88 -32.81
CA ILE A 85 -19.84 -0.84 -32.14
C ILE A 85 -19.16 0.49 -32.42
N ASP A 86 -19.91 1.53 -32.74
CA ASP A 86 -19.38 2.87 -32.96
C ASP A 86 -18.97 3.57 -31.66
N GLU A 87 -18.41 4.78 -31.74
CA GLU A 87 -18.00 5.60 -30.61
C GLU A 87 -19.17 5.96 -29.65
N HIS A 88 -20.41 5.82 -30.07
CA HIS A 88 -21.62 6.11 -29.32
C HIS A 88 -22.25 4.86 -28.70
N GLY A 89 -21.73 3.66 -29.03
CA GLY A 89 -22.21 2.39 -28.52
C GLY A 89 -23.32 1.75 -29.40
N ASP A 90 -23.55 2.28 -30.59
CA ASP A 90 -24.51 1.74 -31.56
C ASP A 90 -23.85 0.68 -32.47
N LEU A 91 -24.63 -0.33 -32.88
CA LEU A 91 -24.17 -1.38 -33.78
C LEU A 91 -23.83 -0.81 -35.16
N MET A 92 -22.64 -1.07 -35.65
CA MET A 92 -22.25 -0.71 -37.00
C MET A 92 -22.91 -1.65 -38.01
N LEU A 93 -23.55 -1.05 -39.04
CA LEU A 93 -24.21 -1.77 -40.11
C LEU A 93 -23.43 -1.61 -41.40
N ASP A 94 -23.41 -2.64 -42.24
CA ASP A 94 -22.87 -2.58 -43.59
C ASP A 94 -23.78 -1.75 -44.52
N ALA A 95 -23.35 -1.54 -45.78
CA ALA A 95 -24.12 -0.80 -46.75
C ALA A 95 -25.49 -1.43 -47.10
N PHE A 96 -25.77 -2.64 -46.65
CA PHE A 96 -27.03 -3.37 -46.87
C PHE A 96 -27.88 -3.45 -45.60
N GLY A 97 -27.41 -2.87 -44.47
CA GLY A 97 -28.13 -2.87 -43.19
C GLY A 97 -27.92 -4.12 -42.34
N ASN A 98 -26.90 -4.96 -42.64
CA ASN A 98 -26.54 -6.08 -41.82
C ASN A 98 -25.52 -5.65 -40.75
N ILE A 99 -25.56 -6.28 -39.60
CA ILE A 99 -24.58 -6.07 -38.53
C ILE A 99 -23.19 -6.51 -39.03
N ILE A 100 -22.19 -5.66 -38.85
CA ILE A 100 -20.81 -6.00 -39.19
C ILE A 100 -20.30 -6.95 -38.14
N GLU A 101 -20.16 -8.21 -38.51
CA GLU A 101 -19.56 -9.27 -37.67
C GLU A 101 -18.08 -9.36 -37.98
N MET A 102 -17.27 -9.35 -36.90
CA MET A 102 -15.83 -9.55 -36.98
C MET A 102 -15.41 -10.75 -36.15
N GLU A 103 -14.31 -11.34 -36.51
CA GLU A 103 -13.68 -12.37 -35.70
C GLU A 103 -13.31 -11.79 -34.33
N CYS A 104 -13.71 -12.47 -33.26
CA CYS A 104 -13.43 -11.99 -31.90
C CYS A 104 -11.92 -12.00 -31.63
N GLU A 105 -11.32 -10.82 -31.43
CA GLU A 105 -9.89 -10.68 -31.19
C GLU A 105 -9.38 -11.41 -29.96
N ASP A 106 -10.22 -11.55 -28.91
CA ASP A 106 -9.80 -12.14 -27.65
C ASP A 106 -9.67 -13.67 -27.71
N CYS A 107 -10.40 -14.33 -28.59
CA CYS A 107 -10.35 -15.78 -28.78
C CYS A 107 -9.91 -16.21 -30.19
N ASN A 108 -9.56 -15.26 -31.06
CA ASN A 108 -9.23 -15.51 -32.47
C ASN A 108 -10.24 -16.44 -33.14
N GLY A 109 -11.53 -16.14 -33.00
CA GLY A 109 -12.62 -16.91 -33.59
C GLY A 109 -12.93 -18.27 -32.94
N ASN A 110 -12.13 -18.73 -31.97
CA ASN A 110 -12.29 -20.08 -31.38
C ASN A 110 -13.44 -20.19 -30.35
N GLY A 111 -14.05 -19.08 -29.95
CA GLY A 111 -15.10 -19.04 -28.92
C GLY A 111 -14.62 -19.37 -27.49
N THR A 112 -13.38 -19.82 -27.31
CA THR A 112 -12.80 -20.17 -26.02
C THR A 112 -11.47 -19.47 -25.78
N VAL A 113 -11.17 -19.18 -24.52
CA VAL A 113 -9.93 -18.53 -24.08
C VAL A 113 -9.22 -19.32 -23.00
N LEU A 114 -7.91 -19.16 -22.91
CA LEU A 114 -7.15 -19.63 -21.76
C LEU A 114 -7.27 -18.55 -20.65
N PRO A 115 -7.98 -18.82 -19.53
CA PRO A 115 -8.31 -17.79 -18.54
C PRO A 115 -7.10 -17.01 -18.00
N ILE A 116 -5.99 -17.71 -17.75
CA ILE A 116 -4.77 -17.07 -17.26
C ILE A 116 -4.24 -16.05 -18.27
N ALA A 117 -4.12 -16.42 -19.55
CA ALA A 117 -3.63 -15.52 -20.59
C ALA A 117 -4.59 -14.33 -20.80
N PHE A 118 -5.89 -14.60 -20.75
CA PHE A 118 -6.93 -13.58 -20.88
C PHE A 118 -6.91 -12.58 -19.73
N ASN A 119 -6.88 -13.03 -18.47
CA ASN A 119 -6.90 -12.16 -17.31
C ASN A 119 -5.64 -11.27 -17.23
N TYR A 120 -4.46 -11.84 -17.45
CA TYR A 120 -3.20 -11.06 -17.40
C TYR A 120 -2.99 -10.20 -18.66
N GLY A 121 -3.42 -10.68 -19.84
CA GLY A 121 -3.42 -9.88 -21.07
C GLY A 121 -4.30 -8.64 -20.93
N ARG A 122 -5.51 -8.82 -20.36
CA ARG A 122 -6.42 -7.73 -20.01
C ARG A 122 -5.78 -6.76 -19.01
N LEU A 123 -5.16 -7.27 -17.94
CA LEU A 123 -4.53 -6.44 -16.90
C LEU A 123 -3.48 -5.47 -17.48
N ILE A 124 -2.65 -5.96 -18.39
CA ILE A 124 -1.59 -5.14 -19.03
C ILE A 124 -2.19 -4.01 -19.85
N LYS A 125 -3.30 -4.25 -20.53
CA LYS A 125 -4.00 -3.28 -21.39
C LYS A 125 -4.99 -2.39 -20.62
N ASP A 126 -5.31 -2.69 -19.37
CA ASP A 126 -6.35 -2.04 -18.58
C ASP A 126 -5.97 -0.62 -18.16
N ARG A 127 -6.53 0.38 -18.85
CA ARG A 127 -6.38 1.81 -18.55
C ARG A 127 -6.82 2.17 -17.12
N PHE A 128 -7.85 1.48 -16.60
CA PHE A 128 -8.38 1.77 -15.27
C PHE A 128 -7.45 1.27 -14.17
N PHE A 129 -6.80 0.12 -14.38
CA PHE A 129 -5.76 -0.37 -13.49
C PHE A 129 -4.57 0.60 -13.41
N TRP A 130 -4.02 1.00 -14.56
CA TRP A 130 -2.90 1.93 -14.61
C TRP A 130 -3.26 3.31 -14.08
N GLY A 131 -4.49 3.79 -14.34
CA GLY A 131 -5.01 5.03 -13.78
C GLY A 131 -5.13 4.96 -12.25
N ALA A 132 -5.65 3.87 -11.70
CA ALA A 132 -5.76 3.63 -10.28
C ALA A 132 -4.37 3.51 -9.61
N LEU A 133 -3.42 2.85 -10.28
CA LEU A 133 -2.03 2.77 -9.82
C LEU A 133 -1.38 4.15 -9.74
N GLY A 134 -1.55 4.98 -10.76
CA GLY A 134 -1.09 6.37 -10.77
C GLY A 134 -1.70 7.18 -9.62
N ASN A 135 -3.01 7.05 -9.37
CA ASN A 135 -3.68 7.69 -8.24
C ASN A 135 -3.10 7.23 -6.91
N THR A 136 -2.84 5.93 -6.75
CA THR A 136 -2.23 5.35 -5.54
C THR A 136 -0.87 5.99 -5.26
N PHE A 137 -0.01 6.09 -6.27
CA PHE A 137 1.30 6.75 -6.12
C PHE A 137 1.17 8.22 -5.76
N ILE A 138 0.30 8.98 -6.45
CA ILE A 138 0.09 10.41 -6.16
C ILE A 138 -0.35 10.60 -4.70
N ILE A 139 -1.37 9.86 -4.25
CA ILE A 139 -1.89 9.97 -2.88
C ILE A 139 -0.84 9.51 -1.88
N TRP A 140 -0.10 8.43 -2.17
CA TRP A 140 0.96 7.93 -1.31
C TRP A 140 2.08 8.96 -1.14
N PHE A 141 2.58 9.57 -2.20
CA PHE A 141 3.61 10.63 -2.08
C PHE A 141 3.08 11.86 -1.33
N MET A 142 1.84 12.28 -1.61
CA MET A 142 1.21 13.41 -0.91
C MET A 142 1.06 13.17 0.60
N ASN A 143 0.87 11.93 1.03
CA ASN A 143 0.78 11.61 2.46
C ASN A 143 2.15 11.33 3.08
N PHE A 144 3.01 10.56 2.40
CA PHE A 144 4.26 10.05 2.99
C PHE A 144 5.31 11.16 3.22
N ILE A 145 5.44 12.11 2.29
CA ILE A 145 6.42 13.19 2.41
C ILE A 145 6.18 14.03 3.67
N PRO A 146 4.98 14.60 3.92
CA PRO A 146 4.72 15.34 5.16
C PRO A 146 4.73 14.43 6.39
N GLN A 147 4.25 13.18 6.30
CA GLN A 147 4.31 12.21 7.38
C GLN A 147 5.74 12.00 7.88
N LEU A 148 6.66 11.66 6.98
CA LEU A 148 8.06 11.42 7.32
C LEU A 148 8.75 12.71 7.79
N GLY A 149 8.52 13.84 7.09
CA GLY A 149 9.13 15.11 7.42
C GLY A 149 8.76 15.60 8.82
N ILE A 150 7.48 15.64 9.15
CA ILE A 150 6.99 16.07 10.46
C ILE A 150 7.44 15.08 11.54
N ALA A 151 7.32 13.76 11.30
CA ALA A 151 7.75 12.74 12.26
C ALA A 151 9.25 12.83 12.54
N LEU A 152 10.09 13.09 11.52
CA LEU A 152 11.54 13.23 11.69
C LEU A 152 11.92 14.46 12.51
N VAL A 153 11.34 15.62 12.20
CA VAL A 153 11.57 16.86 12.96
C VAL A 153 11.16 16.66 14.43
N LEU A 154 9.98 16.12 14.67
CA LEU A 154 9.50 15.87 16.03
C LEU A 154 10.33 14.79 16.75
N ALA A 155 10.79 13.75 16.05
CA ALA A 155 11.63 12.70 16.62
C ALA A 155 12.97 13.26 17.09
N ILE A 156 13.64 14.05 16.27
CA ILE A 156 14.90 14.72 16.64
C ILE A 156 14.67 15.63 17.84
N TRP A 157 13.63 16.45 17.79
CA TRP A 157 13.35 17.42 18.84
C TRP A 157 12.97 16.75 20.18
N LEU A 158 12.06 15.77 20.17
CA LEU A 158 11.64 15.05 21.39
C LEU A 158 12.70 14.08 21.94
N SER A 159 13.68 13.70 21.13
CA SER A 159 14.80 12.83 21.56
C SER A 159 15.99 13.62 22.08
N ASP A 160 15.97 14.94 21.94
CA ASP A 160 17.05 15.80 22.49
C ASP A 160 17.09 15.67 24.02
N THR A 161 18.26 15.28 24.54
CA THR A 161 18.52 15.09 25.97
C THR A 161 18.61 16.41 26.70
N GLN A 162 19.00 17.49 26.02
CA GLN A 162 19.08 18.83 26.61
C GLN A 162 17.70 19.46 26.80
N LEU A 163 16.69 18.97 26.09
CA LEU A 163 15.34 19.51 26.19
C LEU A 163 14.59 18.89 27.38
N HIS A 164 14.52 19.63 28.48
CA HIS A 164 13.77 19.25 29.68
C HIS A 164 12.27 19.54 29.52
N LEU A 165 11.57 18.77 28.67
CA LEU A 165 10.11 18.87 28.54
C LEU A 165 9.42 18.08 29.65
N THR A 166 8.72 18.77 30.54
CA THR A 166 7.80 18.15 31.49
C THR A 166 6.64 17.51 30.71
N GLY A 167 6.37 16.22 30.91
CA GLY A 167 5.24 15.54 30.24
C GLY A 167 5.57 14.97 28.85
N LYS A 168 6.83 14.71 28.50
CA LYS A 168 7.20 14.04 27.22
C LYS A 168 6.33 12.81 26.89
N GLY A 169 5.95 12.02 27.90
CA GLY A 169 5.08 10.86 27.74
C GLY A 169 3.68 11.19 27.27
N LEU A 170 3.10 12.26 27.80
CA LEU A 170 1.76 12.73 27.40
C LEU A 170 1.78 13.25 25.95
N PHE A 171 2.81 14.03 25.57
CA PHE A 171 2.97 14.47 24.18
C PHE A 171 3.03 13.28 23.20
N ARG A 172 3.82 12.26 23.52
CA ARG A 172 3.90 11.05 22.70
C ARG A 172 2.54 10.34 22.59
N ALA A 173 1.81 10.23 23.71
CA ALA A 173 0.49 9.60 23.72
C ALA A 173 -0.53 10.36 22.86
N VAL A 174 -0.57 11.70 22.97
CA VAL A 174 -1.47 12.55 22.18
C VAL A 174 -1.13 12.49 20.68
N ILE A 175 0.16 12.51 20.33
CA ILE A 175 0.62 12.41 18.93
C ILE A 175 0.30 11.04 18.32
N TYR A 176 0.33 9.97 19.13
CA TYR A 176 0.01 8.61 18.68
C TYR A 176 -1.50 8.34 18.63
N MET A 177 -2.32 9.12 19.35
CA MET A 177 -3.77 8.90 19.50
C MET A 177 -4.53 8.75 18.16
N PRO A 178 -4.25 9.51 17.09
CA PRO A 178 -4.94 9.34 15.81
C PRO A 178 -4.78 7.94 15.22
N ASN A 179 -3.65 7.27 15.46
CA ASN A 179 -3.38 5.91 14.96
C ASN A 179 -4.27 4.85 15.64
N LEU A 180 -4.83 5.13 16.82
CA LEU A 180 -5.73 4.23 17.53
C LEU A 180 -7.17 4.30 17.02
N LEU A 181 -7.53 5.33 16.26
CA LEU A 181 -8.85 5.49 15.69
C LEU A 181 -9.05 4.56 14.50
N THR A 182 -10.26 4.01 14.36
CA THR A 182 -10.57 3.21 13.18
C THR A 182 -10.67 4.08 11.93
N ALA A 183 -10.13 3.62 10.81
CA ALA A 183 -10.19 4.34 9.53
C ALA A 183 -11.64 4.67 9.12
N ALA A 184 -12.59 3.78 9.41
CA ALA A 184 -13.99 3.98 9.12
C ALA A 184 -14.60 5.16 9.89
N SER A 185 -14.34 5.25 11.21
CA SER A 185 -14.83 6.36 12.04
C SER A 185 -14.25 7.69 11.58
N VAL A 186 -12.95 7.70 11.26
CA VAL A 186 -12.26 8.89 10.76
C VAL A 186 -12.83 9.32 9.41
N ALA A 187 -13.00 8.38 8.47
CA ALA A 187 -13.55 8.68 7.15
C ALA A 187 -14.97 9.26 7.24
N LEU A 188 -15.83 8.68 8.09
CA LEU A 188 -17.19 9.17 8.31
C LEU A 188 -17.20 10.56 8.96
N LEU A 189 -16.33 10.81 9.94
CA LEU A 189 -16.17 12.12 10.57
C LEU A 189 -15.79 13.18 9.52
N PHE A 190 -14.73 12.94 8.75
CA PHE A 190 -14.29 13.90 7.73
C PHE A 190 -15.32 14.08 6.62
N ARG A 191 -16.03 13.01 6.26
CA ARG A 191 -17.15 13.10 5.32
C ARG A 191 -18.29 13.99 5.85
N SER A 192 -18.62 13.90 7.14
CA SER A 192 -19.65 14.77 7.75
C SER A 192 -19.18 16.22 7.88
N LEU A 193 -17.89 16.46 8.10
CA LEU A 193 -17.33 17.80 8.20
C LEU A 193 -17.24 18.53 6.85
N PHE A 194 -16.74 17.85 5.83
CA PHE A 194 -16.47 18.43 4.51
C PHE A 194 -17.54 18.10 3.45
N GLY A 195 -18.53 17.27 3.78
CA GLY A 195 -19.66 16.99 2.91
C GLY A 195 -20.51 18.24 2.64
N PHE A 196 -21.36 18.15 1.64
CA PHE A 196 -22.30 19.25 1.33
C PHE A 196 -23.18 19.55 2.54
N GLY A 197 -23.19 20.82 2.98
CA GLY A 197 -23.87 21.23 4.22
C GLY A 197 -23.15 20.84 5.52
N GLY A 198 -21.96 20.26 5.45
CA GLY A 198 -21.17 19.89 6.64
C GLY A 198 -20.64 21.10 7.43
N HIS A 199 -20.27 20.84 8.69
CA HIS A 199 -19.88 21.90 9.64
C HIS A 199 -18.66 22.75 9.22
N VAL A 200 -17.78 22.22 8.36
CA VAL A 200 -16.65 22.96 7.78
C VAL A 200 -17.04 23.56 6.44
N ASN A 201 -17.80 22.83 5.63
CA ASN A 201 -18.19 23.27 4.30
C ASN A 201 -19.14 24.47 4.34
N ALA A 202 -20.14 24.46 5.24
CA ALA A 202 -21.13 25.52 5.33
C ALA A 202 -20.52 26.91 5.67
N PRO A 203 -19.67 27.08 6.69
CA PRO A 203 -19.00 28.35 6.97
C PRO A 203 -18.08 28.81 5.85
N ILE A 204 -17.32 27.89 5.22
CA ILE A 204 -16.45 28.26 4.09
C ILE A 204 -17.29 28.76 2.91
N ASN A 205 -18.38 28.11 2.59
CA ASN A 205 -19.26 28.59 1.53
C ASN A 205 -19.89 29.95 1.86
N GLN A 206 -20.23 30.18 3.13
CA GLN A 206 -20.71 31.50 3.57
C GLN A 206 -19.63 32.59 3.41
N LEU A 207 -18.37 32.27 3.76
CA LEU A 207 -17.24 33.16 3.58
C LEU A 207 -16.96 33.44 2.11
N LEU A 208 -16.95 32.40 1.25
CA LEU A 208 -16.74 32.55 -0.20
C LEU A 208 -17.81 33.42 -0.86
N ARG A 209 -19.06 33.34 -0.39
CA ARG A 209 -20.15 34.22 -0.84
C ARG A 209 -19.91 35.69 -0.50
N LEU A 210 -19.30 35.99 0.66
CA LEU A 210 -18.96 37.35 1.07
C LEU A 210 -17.93 37.99 0.14
N PHE A 211 -17.03 37.17 -0.45
CA PHE A 211 -16.02 37.62 -1.41
C PHE A 211 -16.44 37.47 -2.88
N ASP A 212 -17.72 37.15 -3.15
CA ASP A 212 -18.30 36.84 -4.48
C ASP A 212 -17.52 35.72 -5.23
N ILE A 213 -16.82 34.87 -4.49
CA ILE A 213 -16.14 33.67 -5.00
C ILE A 213 -17.13 32.52 -4.92
N GLN A 214 -17.83 32.27 -6.02
CA GLN A 214 -18.79 31.16 -6.09
C GLN A 214 -18.33 30.15 -7.16
N ALA A 215 -18.50 28.85 -6.85
CA ALA A 215 -18.31 27.82 -7.85
C ALA A 215 -19.44 27.92 -8.89
N THR A 216 -19.10 28.02 -10.15
CA THR A 216 -20.06 27.95 -11.25
C THR A 216 -20.15 26.52 -11.75
N VAL A 217 -21.35 25.95 -11.79
CA VAL A 217 -21.62 24.63 -12.37
C VAL A 217 -22.43 24.84 -13.63
N THR A 218 -21.92 24.39 -14.76
CA THR A 218 -22.66 24.36 -16.02
C THR A 218 -23.46 23.06 -16.08
N LEU A 219 -24.79 23.17 -16.13
CA LEU A 219 -25.66 22.01 -16.34
C LEU A 219 -25.55 21.50 -17.79
N ALA A 220 -25.98 20.26 -18.00
CA ALA A 220 -26.07 19.67 -19.33
C ALA A 220 -26.98 20.47 -20.29
N SER A 221 -27.87 21.30 -19.73
CA SER A 221 -28.72 22.26 -20.48
C SER A 221 -27.98 23.52 -20.96
N GLY A 222 -26.69 23.68 -20.61
CA GLY A 222 -25.91 24.90 -20.88
C GLY A 222 -26.17 26.06 -19.90
N GLU A 223 -27.03 25.87 -18.91
CA GLU A 223 -27.32 26.87 -17.87
C GLU A 223 -26.20 26.88 -16.83
N VAL A 224 -25.66 28.05 -16.53
CA VAL A 224 -24.63 28.24 -15.51
C VAL A 224 -25.30 28.58 -14.19
N ILE A 225 -25.30 27.65 -13.24
CA ILE A 225 -25.78 27.91 -11.89
C ILE A 225 -24.60 28.26 -10.98
N ARG A 226 -24.83 29.26 -10.12
CA ARG A 226 -23.92 29.53 -9.00
C ARG A 226 -24.23 28.55 -7.88
N ASP A 227 -23.35 27.58 -7.67
CA ASP A 227 -23.52 26.54 -6.64
C ASP A 227 -22.56 26.77 -5.48
N ALA A 228 -22.89 26.18 -4.33
CA ALA A 228 -22.00 26.15 -3.20
C ALA A 228 -20.78 25.26 -3.54
N PHE A 229 -19.59 25.69 -3.12
CA PHE A 229 -18.38 24.90 -3.32
C PHE A 229 -18.53 23.53 -2.66
N ASN A 230 -18.41 22.47 -3.46
CA ASN A 230 -18.46 21.10 -2.97
C ASN A 230 -17.06 20.50 -2.99
N PHE A 231 -16.49 20.32 -1.81
CA PHE A 231 -15.14 19.79 -1.65
C PHE A 231 -14.96 18.44 -2.34
N PHE A 232 -15.95 17.53 -2.26
CA PHE A 232 -15.88 16.20 -2.86
C PHE A 232 -16.13 16.15 -4.38
N ARG A 233 -16.45 17.27 -5.02
CA ARG A 233 -16.46 17.42 -6.48
C ARG A 233 -15.11 17.94 -7.02
N ASN A 234 -14.24 18.42 -6.14
CA ASN A 234 -12.92 18.96 -6.51
C ASN A 234 -11.84 17.91 -6.34
N VAL A 235 -11.24 17.46 -7.45
CA VAL A 235 -10.20 16.40 -7.45
C VAL A 235 -8.98 16.76 -6.58
N PRO A 236 -8.32 17.93 -6.75
CA PRO A 236 -7.17 18.31 -5.94
C PRO A 236 -7.48 18.33 -4.45
N PHE A 237 -8.63 18.92 -4.07
CA PHE A 237 -9.02 18.99 -2.67
C PHE A 237 -9.28 17.60 -2.08
N THR A 238 -10.04 16.75 -2.77
CA THR A 238 -10.36 15.40 -2.26
C THR A 238 -9.09 14.55 -2.13
N ARG A 239 -8.13 14.66 -3.07
CA ARG A 239 -6.82 14.01 -2.97
C ARG A 239 -6.03 14.52 -1.75
N ALA A 240 -5.98 15.85 -1.58
CA ALA A 240 -5.29 16.45 -0.44
C ALA A 240 -5.93 16.04 0.88
N LEU A 241 -7.26 15.96 0.96
CA LEU A 241 -7.98 15.53 2.15
C LEU A 241 -7.69 14.05 2.48
N VAL A 242 -7.74 13.16 1.50
CA VAL A 242 -7.38 11.75 1.69
C VAL A 242 -5.94 11.61 2.14
N ALA A 243 -5.00 12.31 1.50
CA ALA A 243 -3.59 12.30 1.89
C ALA A 243 -3.39 12.88 3.29
N PHE A 244 -4.08 13.97 3.65
CA PHE A 244 -4.05 14.57 4.98
C PHE A 244 -4.51 13.58 6.06
N ILE A 245 -5.66 12.94 5.87
CA ILE A 245 -6.19 11.97 6.82
C ILE A 245 -5.19 10.82 7.02
N GLN A 246 -4.62 10.31 5.94
CA GLN A 246 -3.64 9.22 5.98
C GLN A 246 -2.38 9.61 6.78
N TRP A 247 -1.73 10.73 6.45
CA TRP A 247 -0.54 11.12 7.19
C TRP A 247 -0.85 11.52 8.64
N TRP A 248 -1.97 12.15 8.91
CA TRP A 248 -2.41 12.49 10.26
C TRP A 248 -2.65 11.24 11.13
N MET A 249 -3.18 10.17 10.55
CA MET A 249 -3.35 8.90 11.27
C MET A 249 -2.01 8.20 11.53
N TRP A 250 -1.05 8.27 10.60
CA TRP A 250 0.14 7.42 10.64
C TRP A 250 1.43 8.12 11.10
N TYR A 251 1.48 9.46 11.18
CA TYR A 251 2.71 10.16 11.55
C TYR A 251 3.21 9.85 12.96
N GLY A 252 2.30 9.61 13.92
CA GLY A 252 2.64 9.22 15.28
C GLY A 252 3.35 7.87 15.37
N HIS A 253 2.92 6.89 14.56
CA HIS A 253 3.60 5.60 14.43
C HIS A 253 5.03 5.76 13.89
N THR A 254 5.19 6.53 12.82
CA THR A 254 6.50 6.86 12.24
C THR A 254 7.39 7.59 13.23
N LEU A 255 6.83 8.53 14.02
CA LEU A 255 7.54 9.24 15.07
C LEU A 255 8.14 8.28 16.10
N ILE A 256 7.36 7.33 16.62
CA ILE A 256 7.82 6.37 17.63
C ILE A 256 8.95 5.50 17.08
N LEU A 257 8.84 5.04 15.84
CA LEU A 257 9.90 4.27 15.19
C LEU A 257 11.20 5.07 15.04
N LEU A 258 11.10 6.33 14.60
CA LEU A 258 12.27 7.21 14.49
C LEU A 258 12.90 7.51 15.86
N MET A 259 12.09 7.76 16.88
CA MET A 259 12.59 7.95 18.24
C MET A 259 13.32 6.72 18.77
N ALA A 260 12.78 5.52 18.52
CA ALA A 260 13.46 4.27 18.88
C ALA A 260 14.82 4.13 18.16
N GLY A 261 14.88 4.52 16.89
CA GLY A 261 16.13 4.58 16.14
C GLY A 261 17.13 5.59 16.71
N ILE A 262 16.69 6.80 17.06
CA ILE A 262 17.57 7.83 17.66
C ILE A 262 18.09 7.36 19.01
N THR A 263 17.25 6.78 19.86
CA THR A 263 17.67 6.31 21.20
C THR A 263 18.62 5.12 21.13
N SER A 264 18.74 4.43 20.02
CA SER A 264 19.72 3.35 19.83
C SER A 264 21.13 3.85 19.47
N ILE A 265 21.28 5.14 19.15
CA ILE A 265 22.56 5.76 18.84
C ILE A 265 23.33 6.01 20.16
N PRO A 266 24.61 5.58 20.28
CA PRO A 266 25.39 5.82 21.48
C PRO A 266 25.49 7.29 21.84
N THR A 267 25.22 7.63 23.11
CA THR A 267 25.26 9.03 23.61
C THR A 267 26.65 9.64 23.50
N SER A 268 27.71 8.84 23.58
CA SER A 268 29.09 9.29 23.43
C SER A 268 29.37 10.02 22.10
N LEU A 269 28.66 9.67 21.03
CA LEU A 269 28.78 10.38 19.75
C LEU A 269 28.22 11.82 19.83
N TYR A 270 27.15 12.00 20.57
CA TYR A 270 26.55 13.32 20.78
C TYR A 270 27.42 14.16 21.73
N GLU A 271 27.97 13.57 22.79
CA GLU A 271 28.87 14.20 23.72
C GLU A 271 30.16 14.67 23.02
N SER A 272 30.77 13.84 22.19
CA SER A 272 31.93 14.20 21.38
C SER A 272 31.63 15.36 20.44
N ALA A 273 30.47 15.34 19.78
CA ALA A 273 30.06 16.44 18.89
C ALA A 273 29.87 17.78 19.63
N VAL A 274 29.39 17.75 20.89
CA VAL A 274 29.29 18.96 21.72
C VAL A 274 30.68 19.51 22.10
N VAL A 275 31.62 18.61 22.44
CA VAL A 275 33.02 19.01 22.70
C VAL A 275 33.70 19.64 21.49
N ASP A 276 33.40 19.09 20.29
CA ASP A 276 33.87 19.61 19.00
C ASP A 276 33.14 20.91 18.56
N GLY A 277 32.20 21.43 19.36
CA GLY A 277 31.47 22.66 19.10
C GLY A 277 30.37 22.55 18.04
N ALA A 278 29.90 21.34 17.71
CA ALA A 278 28.81 21.15 16.78
C ALA A 278 27.48 21.64 17.36
N ASN A 279 26.74 22.41 16.57
CA ASN A 279 25.38 22.81 16.93
C ASN A 279 24.36 21.70 16.66
N SER A 280 23.16 21.81 17.25
CA SER A 280 22.08 20.76 17.13
C SER A 280 21.75 20.42 15.68
N ARG A 281 21.81 21.41 14.77
CA ARG A 281 21.54 21.18 13.34
C ARG A 281 22.66 20.38 12.67
N GLN A 282 23.91 20.66 12.99
CA GLN A 282 25.06 19.88 12.50
C GLN A 282 25.01 18.45 13.02
N THR A 283 24.73 18.27 14.31
CA THR A 283 24.57 16.98 14.95
C THR A 283 23.44 16.16 14.28
N ALA A 284 22.29 16.80 14.00
CA ALA A 284 21.18 16.13 13.30
C ALA A 284 21.59 15.67 11.89
N TRP A 285 22.28 16.52 11.11
CA TRP A 285 22.61 16.20 9.71
C TRP A 285 23.80 15.26 9.55
N TYR A 286 24.82 15.36 10.41
CA TYR A 286 26.07 14.61 10.24
C TYR A 286 26.17 13.36 11.12
N ILE A 287 25.37 13.27 12.19
CA ILE A 287 25.36 12.12 13.10
C ILE A 287 24.02 11.39 13.05
N THR A 288 22.93 12.07 13.39
CA THR A 288 21.62 11.44 13.57
C THR A 288 21.10 10.86 12.26
N LEU A 289 20.97 11.67 11.21
CA LEU A 289 20.39 11.23 9.92
C LEU A 289 21.17 10.09 9.25
N PRO A 290 22.52 10.12 9.17
CA PRO A 290 23.27 9.00 8.61
C PRO A 290 23.11 7.70 9.39
N LEU A 291 23.10 7.77 10.73
CA LEU A 291 22.93 6.57 11.57
C LEU A 291 21.50 6.06 11.61
N LEU A 292 20.50 6.88 11.27
CA LEU A 292 19.11 6.48 11.12
C LEU A 292 18.80 5.79 9.78
N ARG A 293 19.72 5.71 8.83
CA ARG A 293 19.48 5.09 7.50
C ARG A 293 18.79 3.73 7.57
N PRO A 294 19.20 2.76 8.43
CA PRO A 294 18.54 1.47 8.50
C PRO A 294 17.09 1.58 8.94
N MET A 295 16.78 2.45 9.90
CA MET A 295 15.42 2.71 10.36
C MET A 295 14.59 3.43 9.30
N MET A 296 15.17 4.38 8.59
CA MET A 296 14.51 5.08 7.48
C MET A 296 14.20 4.12 6.33
N LEU A 297 15.11 3.19 6.00
CA LEU A 297 14.88 2.14 5.01
C LEU A 297 13.66 1.29 5.41
N PHE A 298 13.61 0.83 6.66
CA PHE A 298 12.48 0.07 7.18
C PHE A 298 11.16 0.85 7.08
N ILE A 299 11.13 2.10 7.51
CA ILE A 299 9.96 2.98 7.44
C ILE A 299 9.52 3.17 5.98
N LEU A 300 10.44 3.37 5.06
CA LEU A 300 10.14 3.66 3.66
C LEU A 300 9.57 2.42 2.95
N VAL A 301 10.16 1.24 3.20
CA VAL A 301 9.66 -0.03 2.65
C VAL A 301 8.27 -0.35 3.20
N THR A 302 8.07 -0.25 4.52
CA THR A 302 6.77 -0.54 5.14
C THR A 302 5.70 0.47 4.74
N SER A 303 6.06 1.75 4.57
CA SER A 303 5.17 2.78 4.05
C SER A 303 4.80 2.54 2.58
N ALA A 304 5.74 2.09 1.75
CA ALA A 304 5.45 1.75 0.36
C ALA A 304 4.48 0.57 0.26
N ILE A 305 4.67 -0.47 1.06
CA ILE A 305 3.75 -1.61 1.15
C ILE A 305 2.35 -1.13 1.58
N GLY A 306 2.26 -0.38 2.68
CA GLY A 306 0.98 0.17 3.18
C GLY A 306 0.32 1.14 2.20
N GLY A 307 1.12 1.95 1.49
CA GLY A 307 0.63 2.85 0.43
C GLY A 307 0.00 2.12 -0.75
N MET A 308 0.61 1.01 -1.19
CA MET A 308 0.04 0.18 -2.26
C MET A 308 -1.25 -0.55 -1.81
N GLN A 309 -1.43 -0.77 -0.51
CA GLN A 309 -2.61 -1.43 0.09
C GLN A 309 -3.68 -0.43 0.58
N MET A 310 -3.57 0.84 0.22
CA MET A 310 -4.49 1.90 0.66
C MET A 310 -5.92 1.63 0.16
N PHE A 311 -6.85 1.37 1.09
CA PHE A 311 -8.25 1.02 0.79
C PHE A 311 -9.26 1.85 1.58
N ASP A 312 -9.23 1.79 2.93
CA ASP A 312 -10.33 2.23 3.79
C ASP A 312 -10.74 3.69 3.58
N ILE A 313 -9.78 4.62 3.68
CA ILE A 313 -10.08 6.06 3.57
C ILE A 313 -10.56 6.44 2.17
N PRO A 314 -9.86 6.07 1.07
CA PRO A 314 -10.36 6.34 -0.29
C PRO A 314 -11.73 5.74 -0.55
N PHE A 315 -11.98 4.49 -0.12
CA PHE A 315 -13.23 3.79 -0.33
C PHE A 315 -14.41 4.44 0.39
N LEU A 316 -14.27 4.70 1.69
CA LEU A 316 -15.35 5.22 2.53
C LEU A 316 -15.63 6.70 2.29
N LEU A 317 -14.59 7.49 2.03
CA LEU A 317 -14.72 8.93 1.83
C LEU A 317 -15.34 9.27 0.47
N THR A 318 -15.11 8.46 -0.57
CA THR A 318 -15.41 8.78 -1.98
C THR A 318 -16.49 7.91 -2.63
N ASN A 319 -17.54 7.57 -1.88
CA ASN A 319 -18.67 6.78 -2.36
C ASN A 319 -18.29 5.42 -2.98
N GLN A 320 -17.25 4.77 -2.45
CA GLN A 320 -16.80 3.42 -2.85
C GLN A 320 -16.16 3.31 -4.26
N TYR A 321 -16.27 4.32 -5.12
CA TYR A 321 -15.77 4.30 -6.50
C TYR A 321 -14.56 5.19 -6.75
N GLY A 322 -14.12 5.97 -5.75
CA GLY A 322 -13.00 6.90 -5.91
C GLY A 322 -13.39 8.20 -6.62
N SER A 323 -14.60 8.70 -6.35
CA SER A 323 -15.07 10.02 -6.84
C SER A 323 -14.19 11.17 -6.33
N PRO A 324 -14.10 12.30 -7.05
CA PRO A 324 -14.66 12.56 -8.38
C PRO A 324 -13.83 11.92 -9.51
N ASP A 325 -14.48 11.63 -10.63
CA ASP A 325 -13.89 11.19 -11.89
C ASP A 325 -12.93 9.99 -11.77
N PHE A 326 -13.18 9.09 -10.81
CA PHE A 326 -12.30 7.98 -10.46
C PHE A 326 -10.86 8.38 -10.10
N LYS A 327 -10.60 9.70 -9.89
CA LYS A 327 -9.25 10.23 -9.63
C LYS A 327 -8.75 9.99 -8.19
N ILE A 328 -9.61 9.50 -7.31
CA ILE A 328 -9.27 9.10 -5.93
C ILE A 328 -9.25 7.57 -5.80
N ARG A 329 -9.65 6.84 -6.84
CA ARG A 329 -9.68 5.38 -6.86
C ARG A 329 -8.27 4.83 -6.81
N THR A 330 -7.94 4.17 -5.71
CA THR A 330 -6.66 3.43 -5.54
C THR A 330 -6.75 2.06 -6.21
N THR A 331 -5.60 1.40 -6.39
CA THR A 331 -5.54 0.06 -6.99
C THR A 331 -6.37 -0.96 -6.23
N VAL A 332 -6.36 -0.91 -4.88
CA VAL A 332 -7.15 -1.85 -4.06
C VAL A 332 -8.63 -1.54 -4.11
N VAL A 333 -9.02 -0.25 -4.18
CA VAL A 333 -10.42 0.14 -4.40
C VAL A 333 -10.89 -0.36 -5.78
N TYR A 334 -10.06 -0.22 -6.83
CA TYR A 334 -10.37 -0.75 -8.15
C TYR A 334 -10.53 -2.27 -8.14
N GLN A 335 -9.57 -2.97 -7.55
CA GLN A 335 -9.62 -4.43 -7.38
C GLN A 335 -10.90 -4.88 -6.67
N TYR A 336 -11.26 -4.22 -5.57
CA TYR A 336 -12.48 -4.54 -4.82
C TYR A 336 -13.74 -4.33 -5.67
N ASN A 337 -13.81 -3.22 -6.41
CA ASN A 337 -14.95 -2.93 -7.28
C ASN A 337 -15.10 -4.00 -8.36
N VAL A 338 -14.01 -4.44 -8.98
CA VAL A 338 -14.01 -5.49 -10.01
C VAL A 338 -14.39 -6.85 -9.43
N ALA A 339 -13.84 -7.20 -8.26
CA ALA A 339 -14.00 -8.52 -7.68
C ALA A 339 -15.38 -8.74 -7.04
N PHE A 340 -15.96 -7.67 -6.42
CA PHE A 340 -17.10 -7.83 -5.51
C PHE A 340 -18.30 -6.92 -5.81
N MET A 341 -18.13 -5.90 -6.68
CA MET A 341 -19.22 -4.98 -7.03
C MET A 341 -19.67 -5.20 -8.48
N GLY A 342 -20.96 -4.97 -8.74
CA GLY A 342 -21.54 -5.14 -10.08
C GLY A 342 -21.51 -6.59 -10.58
N ALA A 343 -21.00 -6.80 -11.79
CA ALA A 343 -20.91 -8.12 -12.42
C ALA A 343 -19.90 -9.08 -11.75
N SER A 344 -19.25 -8.65 -10.70
CA SER A 344 -18.25 -9.36 -9.85
C SER A 344 -17.39 -10.38 -10.61
N ASN A 345 -16.26 -9.91 -11.15
CA ASN A 345 -15.27 -10.77 -11.82
C ASN A 345 -14.15 -11.12 -10.83
N ARG A 346 -14.33 -12.22 -10.07
CA ARG A 346 -13.39 -12.62 -9.01
C ARG A 346 -12.04 -13.04 -9.57
N SER A 347 -12.01 -13.71 -10.71
CA SER A 347 -10.76 -14.15 -11.34
C SER A 347 -9.93 -12.96 -11.83
N TYR A 348 -10.57 -11.99 -12.46
CA TYR A 348 -9.86 -10.77 -12.86
C TYR A 348 -9.44 -9.91 -11.65
N GLY A 349 -10.29 -9.81 -10.61
CA GLY A 349 -9.93 -9.19 -9.34
C GLY A 349 -8.73 -9.85 -8.67
N ALA A 350 -8.62 -11.18 -8.74
CA ALA A 350 -7.45 -11.93 -8.27
C ALA A 350 -6.20 -11.63 -9.13
N ALA A 351 -6.32 -11.53 -10.45
CA ALA A 351 -5.22 -11.12 -11.33
C ALA A 351 -4.73 -9.69 -11.01
N ILE A 352 -5.65 -8.75 -10.73
CA ILE A 352 -5.29 -7.41 -10.25
C ILE A 352 -4.51 -7.47 -8.95
N SER A 353 -4.90 -8.33 -7.98
CA SER A 353 -4.17 -8.52 -6.71
C SER A 353 -2.73 -8.95 -6.94
N ILE A 354 -2.52 -9.90 -7.85
CA ILE A 354 -1.17 -10.35 -8.23
C ILE A 354 -0.39 -9.22 -8.91
N GLY A 355 -1.05 -8.42 -9.77
CA GLY A 355 -0.44 -7.22 -10.36
C GLY A 355 0.02 -6.21 -9.30
N ILE A 356 -0.81 -5.91 -8.30
CA ILE A 356 -0.46 -5.04 -7.16
C ILE A 356 0.73 -5.63 -6.38
N PHE A 357 0.72 -6.93 -6.13
CA PHE A 357 1.79 -7.63 -5.42
C PHE A 357 3.13 -7.51 -6.16
N VAL A 358 3.15 -7.73 -7.47
CA VAL A 358 4.36 -7.59 -8.31
C VAL A 358 4.89 -6.16 -8.28
N VAL A 359 4.01 -5.15 -8.45
CA VAL A 359 4.39 -3.73 -8.37
C VAL A 359 4.96 -3.40 -6.99
N THR A 360 4.35 -3.91 -5.93
CA THR A 360 4.81 -3.68 -4.55
C THR A 360 6.18 -4.28 -4.30
N ILE A 361 6.45 -5.49 -4.79
CA ILE A 361 7.78 -6.12 -4.69
C ILE A 361 8.82 -5.30 -5.45
N ILE A 362 8.53 -4.91 -6.68
CA ILE A 362 9.45 -4.10 -7.49
C ILE A 362 9.77 -2.79 -6.77
N LEU A 363 8.76 -2.11 -6.24
CA LEU A 363 8.93 -0.87 -5.49
C LEU A 363 9.78 -1.08 -4.22
N ALA A 364 9.49 -2.11 -3.44
CA ALA A 364 10.26 -2.45 -2.23
C ALA A 364 11.72 -2.78 -2.54
N LEU A 365 11.97 -3.54 -3.61
CA LEU A 365 13.33 -3.85 -4.06
C LEU A 365 14.06 -2.60 -4.54
N LEU A 366 13.42 -1.73 -5.31
CA LEU A 366 14.02 -0.47 -5.74
C LEU A 366 14.42 0.39 -4.53
N ILE A 367 13.53 0.57 -3.57
CA ILE A 367 13.82 1.31 -2.34
C ILE A 367 15.01 0.68 -1.61
N PHE A 368 15.01 -0.63 -1.46
CA PHE A 368 16.10 -1.36 -0.80
C PHE A 368 17.44 -1.13 -1.50
N PHE A 369 17.51 -1.28 -2.82
CA PHE A 369 18.75 -1.09 -3.59
C PHE A 369 19.28 0.34 -3.58
N PHE A 370 18.38 1.35 -3.52
CA PHE A 370 18.81 2.75 -3.48
C PHE A 370 19.28 3.20 -2.10
N LEU A 371 18.70 2.67 -1.02
CA LEU A 371 19.02 3.10 0.34
C LEU A 371 19.99 2.18 1.07
N GLN A 372 20.19 0.95 0.60
CA GLN A 372 21.14 0.02 1.21
C GLN A 372 22.54 0.61 1.22
N ASP A 373 23.18 0.61 2.37
CA ASP A 373 24.55 1.09 2.51
C ASP A 373 25.52 0.12 1.87
N ARG A 374 26.16 0.55 0.77
CA ARG A 374 27.13 -0.27 0.03
C ARG A 374 28.45 -0.48 0.78
N SER A 375 28.68 0.23 1.87
CA SER A 375 29.92 0.13 2.67
C SER A 375 29.98 -1.20 3.43
N GLU A 376 28.87 -1.70 3.95
CA GLU A 376 28.81 -3.03 4.60
C GLU A 376 29.03 -4.20 3.63
N LEU A 377 28.56 -4.06 2.40
CA LEU A 377 28.79 -5.09 1.36
C LEU A 377 30.25 -5.20 0.95
N LYS A 378 31.00 -4.09 0.98
CA LYS A 378 32.44 -4.10 0.72
C LYS A 378 33.23 -4.70 1.87
N LYS A 379 32.81 -4.48 3.13
CA LYS A 379 33.43 -5.04 4.32
C LYS A 379 33.28 -6.57 4.38
N LYS A 380 32.09 -7.10 4.09
CA LYS A 380 31.85 -8.55 4.01
C LYS A 380 32.62 -9.24 2.86
N LYS A 381 32.93 -8.53 1.79
CA LYS A 381 33.80 -9.06 0.72
C LYS A 381 35.30 -8.99 1.06
N GLY A 382 35.72 -8.06 1.92
CA GLY A 382 37.09 -7.94 2.40
C GLY A 382 37.43 -8.94 3.51
N ASP A 383 36.45 -9.33 4.32
CA ASP A 383 36.64 -10.32 5.41
C ASP A 383 36.52 -11.80 4.90
N ALA A 384 36.19 -12.00 3.62
CA ALA A 384 36.01 -13.30 2.99
C ALA A 384 37.20 -13.68 2.04
N VAL A 385 38.27 -12.86 2.01
CA VAL A 385 39.54 -13.08 1.33
C VAL A 385 40.66 -13.12 2.37
#